data_ab7e485e64275f593beb5363b741c39a
#
_entry.id   ab7e485e64275f593beb5363b741c39a
#
_cell.length_a   1.000
_cell.length_b   1.000
_cell.length_c   1.000
_cell.angle_alpha   90.00
_cell.angle_beta   90.00
_cell.angle_gamma   90.00
#
_symmetry.space_group_name_H-M   'P 1'
#
loop_
_entity.id
_entity.type
_entity.pdbx_description
1 polymer ?
#
loop_
_entity_poly.entity_id
_entity_poly.type
_entity_poly.pdbx_seq_one_letter_code
_entity_poly.pdbx_strand_id
1 'polypeptide(L)'
;MANDKTARKSESKKPKGSGEKIARLESLDVFRAIMLLLILFLYDASTLKSAPSWIFDMVKGQDKFGLIDLVLPGFLFAMGMAVPYALETRRQKGDPLWSVSLHVALRTVALLVMGVFLVNYEGMGKSSLPAEWLGIGLVISFFLIWNDYEKAKGYLIYGLRAIGIAGLVWFCYQYKAKGGGGFNFKSWGLLGVLGWSYLLCAVVILFTRLNLLLSLVAAALAIALATLPNTGLIKQFHLHQWAYLVPGGGVHAAFALVGAMAGVLIHRFGEKASFNKTLLPMLLGLAVAALLAAYWARHQWIISRTAATPTWFFFCCAVFFLLFTLIYWTVEVAGKGKWFKFLHPAAVASLTCYMIPYIWVNVQALTKWGYPKMLNEGWPGLLRSLVVSLACIGVGWILIKVKVRLKI
;
A
#
# COMPACT_ATOMS: atom_id res chain seq x y z
N MET A 1 -62.58 45.96 19.87
CA MET A 1 -61.32 46.56 19.38
C MET A 1 -60.23 45.54 19.60
N ALA A 2 -59.91 44.82 18.56
CA ALA A 2 -58.92 43.77 18.52
C ALA A 2 -57.54 44.38 18.15
N ASN A 3 -56.49 43.97 18.81
CA ASN A 3 -55.16 44.28 18.35
C ASN A 3 -54.36 42.99 18.37
N ASP A 4 -54.21 42.45 17.19
CA ASP A 4 -53.44 41.29 16.80
C ASP A 4 -51.96 41.71 16.69
N LYS A 5 -51.07 41.11 17.50
CA LYS A 5 -49.63 41.25 17.39
C LYS A 5 -49.03 39.93 16.94
N THR A 6 -49.00 39.74 15.64
CA THR A 6 -48.23 38.71 14.99
C THR A 6 -46.72 38.93 15.18
N ALA A 7 -46.14 38.18 16.12
CA ALA A 7 -44.69 38.10 16.31
C ALA A 7 -44.08 37.20 15.20
N ARG A 8 -43.47 37.82 14.18
CA ARG A 8 -42.60 37.14 13.23
C ARG A 8 -41.36 36.58 13.94
N LYS A 9 -41.31 35.28 14.17
CA LYS A 9 -40.08 34.56 14.46
C LYS A 9 -39.18 34.64 13.23
N SER A 10 -38.11 35.39 13.29
CA SER A 10 -37.03 35.32 12.33
C SER A 10 -36.31 34.00 12.51
N GLU A 11 -36.59 33.03 11.66
CA GLU A 11 -35.76 31.85 11.50
C GLU A 11 -34.40 32.28 10.94
N SER A 12 -33.38 32.28 11.80
CA SER A 12 -32.02 32.42 11.36
C SER A 12 -31.66 31.20 10.49
N LYS A 13 -31.64 31.40 9.16
CA LYS A 13 -31.11 30.44 8.22
C LYS A 13 -29.65 30.16 8.59
N LYS A 14 -29.37 29.02 9.23
CA LYS A 14 -28.04 28.46 9.31
C LYS A 14 -27.49 28.35 7.88
N PRO A 15 -26.26 28.80 7.61
CA PRO A 15 -25.68 28.62 6.29
C PRO A 15 -25.60 27.12 6.00
N LYS A 16 -26.25 26.69 4.94
CA LYS A 16 -26.08 25.37 4.33
C LYS A 16 -24.64 25.32 3.80
N GLY A 17 -23.68 24.95 4.64
CA GLY A 17 -22.46 24.34 4.18
C GLY A 17 -22.84 22.95 3.65
N SER A 18 -23.10 22.84 2.36
CA SER A 18 -23.26 21.58 1.67
C SER A 18 -21.89 20.89 1.61
N GLY A 19 -21.48 20.27 2.72
CA GLY A 19 -20.42 19.30 2.69
C GLY A 19 -20.95 18.05 1.97
N GLU A 20 -20.87 18.02 0.64
CA GLU A 20 -20.99 16.78 -0.10
C GLU A 20 -20.03 15.78 0.52
N LYS A 21 -20.59 14.71 1.11
CA LYS A 21 -19.77 13.60 1.61
C LYS A 21 -18.94 13.10 0.43
N ILE A 22 -17.61 13.16 0.55
CA ILE A 22 -16.72 12.60 -0.47
C ILE A 22 -17.15 11.15 -0.69
N ALA A 23 -17.67 10.86 -1.87
CA ALA A 23 -18.07 9.53 -2.25
C ALA A 23 -16.82 8.62 -2.22
N ARG A 24 -16.96 7.46 -1.59
CA ARG A 24 -15.91 6.44 -1.60
C ARG A 24 -15.71 5.96 -3.03
N LEU A 25 -14.50 6.03 -3.52
CA LEU A 25 -14.14 5.64 -4.88
C LEU A 25 -13.98 4.12 -4.94
N GLU A 26 -14.99 3.40 -5.44
CA GLU A 26 -14.98 1.92 -5.51
C GLU A 26 -13.86 1.41 -6.41
N SER A 27 -13.56 2.09 -7.51
CA SER A 27 -12.47 1.74 -8.44
C SER A 27 -11.10 1.75 -7.78
N LEU A 28 -10.85 2.68 -6.85
CA LEU A 28 -9.62 2.71 -6.05
C LEU A 28 -9.53 1.51 -5.09
N ASP A 29 -10.64 1.15 -4.47
CA ASP A 29 -10.72 -0.02 -3.61
C ASP A 29 -10.45 -1.31 -4.40
N VAL A 30 -11.00 -1.44 -5.61
CA VAL A 30 -10.76 -2.56 -6.52
C VAL A 30 -9.31 -2.61 -6.97
N PHE A 31 -8.72 -1.48 -7.39
CA PHE A 31 -7.32 -1.43 -7.79
C PHE A 31 -6.39 -1.89 -6.65
N ARG A 32 -6.60 -1.39 -5.43
CA ARG A 32 -5.83 -1.80 -4.25
C ARG A 32 -6.00 -3.28 -3.93
N ALA A 33 -7.21 -3.81 -4.07
CA ALA A 33 -7.50 -5.21 -3.84
C ALA A 33 -6.84 -6.13 -4.87
N ILE A 34 -6.77 -5.71 -6.14
CA ILE A 34 -6.03 -6.43 -7.20
C ILE A 34 -4.53 -6.43 -6.88
N MET A 35 -3.95 -5.28 -6.48
CA MET A 35 -2.54 -5.23 -6.10
C MET A 35 -2.24 -6.15 -4.90
N LEU A 36 -3.15 -6.22 -3.91
CA LEU A 36 -3.00 -7.15 -2.80
C LEU A 36 -3.12 -8.60 -3.23
N LEU A 37 -4.08 -8.95 -4.08
CA LEU A 37 -4.19 -10.30 -4.63
C LEU A 37 -2.89 -10.73 -5.33
N LEU A 38 -2.28 -9.82 -6.09
CA LEU A 38 -0.99 -10.08 -6.75
C LEU A 38 0.15 -10.26 -5.73
N ILE A 39 0.19 -9.49 -4.63
CA ILE A 39 1.17 -9.70 -3.56
C ILE A 39 1.02 -11.11 -2.97
N LEU A 40 -0.21 -11.51 -2.60
CA LEU A 40 -0.49 -12.82 -2.04
C LEU A 40 -0.13 -13.95 -3.01
N PHE A 41 -0.48 -13.77 -4.29
CA PHE A 41 -0.15 -14.70 -5.37
C PHE A 41 1.37 -14.88 -5.51
N LEU A 42 2.12 -13.79 -5.57
CA LEU A 42 3.57 -13.85 -5.71
C LEU A 42 4.25 -14.42 -4.46
N TYR A 43 3.70 -14.16 -3.27
CA TYR A 43 4.22 -14.73 -2.03
C TYR A 43 4.14 -16.26 -2.05
N ASP A 44 2.99 -16.83 -2.42
CA ASP A 44 2.85 -18.29 -2.52
C ASP A 44 3.61 -18.85 -3.74
N ALA A 45 3.55 -18.18 -4.89
CA ALA A 45 4.27 -18.60 -6.10
C ALA A 45 5.80 -18.61 -5.93
N SER A 46 6.36 -17.81 -5.01
CA SER A 46 7.79 -17.84 -4.68
C SER A 46 8.24 -19.16 -4.04
N THR A 47 7.31 -19.99 -3.58
CA THR A 47 7.58 -21.32 -3.02
C THR A 47 7.66 -22.42 -4.10
N LEU A 48 7.30 -22.11 -5.36
CA LEU A 48 7.34 -23.06 -6.48
C LEU A 48 8.79 -23.38 -6.86
N LYS A 49 9.05 -24.63 -7.17
CA LYS A 49 10.39 -25.07 -7.62
C LYS A 49 10.76 -24.55 -9.01
N SER A 50 9.78 -24.40 -9.89
CA SER A 50 9.94 -23.86 -11.23
C SER A 50 8.79 -22.90 -11.55
N ALA A 51 8.99 -21.62 -11.24
CA ALA A 51 8.08 -20.57 -11.67
C ALA A 51 8.51 -20.04 -13.04
N PRO A 52 7.56 -19.70 -13.95
CA PRO A 52 7.89 -19.07 -15.21
C PRO A 52 8.68 -17.77 -15.03
N SER A 53 9.66 -17.54 -15.91
CA SER A 53 10.58 -16.40 -15.82
C SER A 53 9.86 -15.04 -15.83
N TRP A 54 8.75 -14.91 -16.54
CA TRP A 54 7.96 -13.67 -16.58
C TRP A 54 7.34 -13.26 -15.22
N ILE A 55 7.34 -14.16 -14.22
CA ILE A 55 6.86 -13.85 -12.87
C ILE A 55 7.99 -13.27 -12.01
N PHE A 56 9.15 -13.96 -11.96
CA PHE A 56 10.23 -13.70 -11.01
C PHE A 56 11.58 -13.39 -11.66
N ASP A 57 11.62 -13.02 -12.94
CA ASP A 57 12.88 -12.80 -13.63
C ASP A 57 13.60 -11.55 -13.08
N MET A 58 14.30 -11.76 -11.98
CA MET A 58 15.01 -10.72 -11.21
C MET A 58 16.46 -11.10 -10.98
N VAL A 59 17.24 -11.18 -12.05
CA VAL A 59 18.69 -11.22 -11.88
C VAL A 59 19.21 -9.80 -11.82
N LYS A 60 19.92 -9.45 -10.73
CA LYS A 60 20.50 -8.13 -10.54
C LYS A 60 21.38 -7.77 -11.74
N GLY A 61 21.12 -6.62 -12.38
CA GLY A 61 21.88 -6.15 -13.54
C GLY A 61 21.41 -6.69 -14.90
N GLN A 62 20.36 -7.50 -14.96
CA GLN A 62 19.71 -7.88 -16.21
C GLN A 62 18.57 -6.91 -16.56
N ASP A 63 18.40 -6.72 -17.88
CA ASP A 63 17.34 -5.89 -18.46
C ASP A 63 16.11 -6.75 -18.69
N LYS A 64 15.36 -6.98 -17.62
CA LYS A 64 14.17 -7.83 -17.61
C LYS A 64 13.07 -7.22 -16.77
N PHE A 65 11.84 -7.56 -17.09
CA PHE A 65 10.65 -7.10 -16.41
C PHE A 65 9.74 -8.28 -16.09
N GLY A 66 9.42 -8.47 -14.82
CA GLY A 66 8.52 -9.51 -14.34
C GLY A 66 7.27 -8.95 -13.66
N LEU A 67 6.28 -9.81 -13.43
CA LEU A 67 5.05 -9.43 -12.72
C LEU A 67 5.37 -8.85 -11.32
N ILE A 68 6.38 -9.38 -10.65
CA ILE A 68 6.81 -8.92 -9.32
C ILE A 68 7.27 -7.46 -9.31
N ASP A 69 7.72 -6.93 -10.45
CA ASP A 69 8.20 -5.55 -10.56
C ASP A 69 7.08 -4.51 -10.50
N LEU A 70 5.83 -4.93 -10.76
CA LEU A 70 4.63 -4.10 -10.69
C LEU A 70 4.01 -4.02 -9.29
N VAL A 71 4.21 -5.04 -8.45
CA VAL A 71 3.34 -5.24 -7.28
C VAL A 71 3.56 -4.19 -6.20
N LEU A 72 4.80 -4.00 -5.73
CA LEU A 72 5.09 -2.97 -4.74
C LEU A 72 4.80 -1.55 -5.26
N PRO A 73 5.26 -1.15 -6.47
CA PRO A 73 4.92 0.14 -7.02
C PRO A 73 3.42 0.37 -7.20
N GLY A 74 2.68 -0.64 -7.65
CA GLY A 74 1.22 -0.55 -7.80
C GLY A 74 0.50 -0.33 -6.48
N PHE A 75 0.98 -0.98 -5.40
CA PHE A 75 0.44 -0.75 -4.07
C PHE A 75 0.77 0.65 -3.53
N LEU A 76 1.98 1.16 -3.79
CA LEU A 76 2.38 2.52 -3.46
C LEU A 76 1.55 3.57 -4.22
N PHE A 77 1.33 3.34 -5.51
CA PHE A 77 0.49 4.19 -6.35
C PHE A 77 -0.96 4.21 -5.83
N ALA A 78 -1.54 3.04 -5.52
CA ALA A 78 -2.88 2.92 -4.92
C ALA A 78 -2.99 3.62 -3.56
N MET A 79 -1.98 3.45 -2.71
CA MET A 79 -1.90 4.14 -1.42
C MET A 79 -1.85 5.65 -1.62
N GLY A 80 -1.01 6.11 -2.54
CA GLY A 80 -0.91 7.53 -2.90
C GLY A 80 -2.24 8.11 -3.34
N MET A 81 -2.96 7.43 -4.25
CA MET A 81 -4.30 7.87 -4.67
C MET A 81 -5.29 7.98 -3.51
N ALA A 82 -5.16 7.15 -2.48
CA ALA A 82 -6.06 7.17 -1.32
C ALA A 82 -5.80 8.34 -0.36
N VAL A 83 -4.55 8.85 -0.28
CA VAL A 83 -4.15 9.89 0.68
C VAL A 83 -4.97 11.18 0.54
N PRO A 84 -5.18 11.78 -0.65
CA PRO A 84 -6.01 12.95 -0.82
C PRO A 84 -7.43 12.79 -0.25
N TYR A 85 -8.07 11.65 -0.53
CA TYR A 85 -9.43 11.36 -0.04
C TYR A 85 -9.48 11.20 1.47
N ALA A 86 -8.48 10.54 2.05
CA ALA A 86 -8.41 10.31 3.49
C ALA A 86 -8.21 11.63 4.26
N LEU A 87 -7.32 12.50 3.79
CA LEU A 87 -7.02 13.78 4.41
C LEU A 87 -8.19 14.77 4.26
N GLU A 88 -8.81 14.83 3.08
CA GLU A 88 -9.96 15.70 2.86
C GLU A 88 -11.19 15.27 3.67
N THR A 89 -11.44 13.96 3.81
CA THR A 89 -12.50 13.43 4.67
C THR A 89 -12.34 13.89 6.13
N ARG A 90 -11.10 13.93 6.65
CA ARG A 90 -10.82 14.43 8.00
C ARG A 90 -11.01 15.93 8.09
N ARG A 91 -10.55 16.67 7.10
CA ARG A 91 -10.74 18.12 7.01
C ARG A 91 -12.22 18.49 7.00
N GLN A 92 -13.06 17.77 6.26
CA GLN A 92 -14.52 17.99 6.24
C GLN A 92 -15.20 17.67 7.58
N LYS A 93 -14.62 16.75 8.37
CA LYS A 93 -15.06 16.48 9.75
C LYS A 93 -14.64 17.57 10.74
N GLY A 94 -13.81 18.51 10.33
CA GLY A 94 -13.30 19.58 11.20
C GLY A 94 -12.13 19.14 12.09
N ASP A 95 -11.46 18.03 11.79
CA ASP A 95 -10.30 17.56 12.56
C ASP A 95 -9.19 18.62 12.50
N PRO A 96 -8.60 19.06 13.64
CA PRO A 96 -7.51 20.02 13.65
C PRO A 96 -6.23 19.38 13.05
N LEU A 97 -5.35 20.21 12.47
CA LEU A 97 -4.14 19.74 11.78
C LEU A 97 -3.26 18.84 12.65
N TRP A 98 -3.13 19.15 13.94
CA TRP A 98 -2.34 18.33 14.85
C TRP A 98 -2.91 16.89 14.98
N SER A 99 -4.24 16.73 15.02
CA SER A 99 -4.90 15.42 15.08
C SER A 99 -4.66 14.62 13.80
N VAL A 100 -4.73 15.30 12.65
CA VAL A 100 -4.43 14.68 11.34
C VAL A 100 -2.96 14.28 11.28
N SER A 101 -2.04 15.15 11.69
CA SER A 101 -0.59 14.87 11.70
C SER A 101 -0.25 13.72 12.66
N LEU A 102 -0.87 13.68 13.85
CA LEU A 102 -0.68 12.57 14.79
C LEU A 102 -1.14 11.24 14.20
N HIS A 103 -2.30 11.24 13.52
CA HIS A 103 -2.77 10.01 12.85
C HIS A 103 -1.80 9.56 11.74
N VAL A 104 -1.28 10.48 10.94
CA VAL A 104 -0.28 10.17 9.93
C VAL A 104 0.97 9.58 10.58
N ALA A 105 1.47 10.18 11.66
CA ALA A 105 2.63 9.70 12.40
C ALA A 105 2.41 8.30 12.99
N LEU A 106 1.29 8.07 13.68
CA LEU A 106 0.97 6.77 14.29
C LEU A 106 0.84 5.66 13.25
N ARG A 107 0.20 5.95 12.12
CA ARG A 107 0.10 5.01 11.01
C ARG A 107 1.46 4.70 10.40
N THR A 108 2.30 5.70 10.22
CA THR A 108 3.67 5.53 9.75
C THR A 108 4.46 4.63 10.69
N VAL A 109 4.46 4.94 12.00
CA VAL A 109 5.18 4.15 13.01
C VAL A 109 4.71 2.70 13.02
N ALA A 110 3.40 2.45 12.93
CA ALA A 110 2.86 1.09 12.87
C ALA A 110 3.41 0.32 11.66
N LEU A 111 3.40 0.94 10.47
CA LEU A 111 3.92 0.31 9.25
C LEU A 111 5.44 0.08 9.31
N LEU A 112 6.20 1.03 9.88
CA LEU A 112 7.65 0.89 10.07
C LEU A 112 7.98 -0.25 11.04
N VAL A 113 7.30 -0.32 12.18
CA VAL A 113 7.49 -1.40 13.15
C VAL A 113 7.17 -2.76 12.52
N MET A 114 5.99 -2.91 11.93
CA MET A 114 5.62 -4.18 11.27
C MET A 114 6.63 -4.55 10.17
N GLY A 115 7.07 -3.58 9.36
CA GLY A 115 8.02 -3.82 8.28
C GLY A 115 9.37 -4.31 8.78
N VAL A 116 9.94 -3.66 9.80
CA VAL A 116 11.23 -4.06 10.40
C VAL A 116 11.15 -5.45 11.01
N PHE A 117 10.08 -5.76 11.73
CA PHE A 117 9.93 -7.08 12.34
C PHE A 117 9.75 -8.20 11.31
N LEU A 118 8.97 -7.99 10.25
CA LEU A 118 8.78 -8.99 9.18
C LEU A 118 10.07 -9.26 8.42
N VAL A 119 10.84 -8.24 8.07
CA VAL A 119 12.14 -8.42 7.38
C VAL A 119 13.12 -9.19 8.25
N ASN A 120 13.18 -8.89 9.56
CA ASN A 120 14.01 -9.66 10.46
C ASN A 120 13.54 -11.11 10.54
N TYR A 121 12.22 -11.35 10.63
CA TYR A 121 11.67 -12.69 10.62
C TYR A 121 12.07 -13.47 9.35
N GLU A 122 11.98 -12.89 8.17
CA GLU A 122 12.39 -13.51 6.90
C GLU A 122 13.90 -13.82 6.86
N GLY A 123 14.71 -13.01 7.53
CA GLY A 123 16.16 -13.18 7.67
C GLY A 123 16.60 -14.06 8.85
N MET A 124 15.65 -14.66 9.60
CA MET A 124 15.93 -15.39 10.81
C MET A 124 16.66 -16.70 10.54
N GLY A 125 17.68 -16.97 11.35
CA GLY A 125 18.44 -18.22 11.40
C GLY A 125 17.91 -19.17 12.47
N LYS A 126 18.76 -20.13 12.87
CA LYS A 126 18.44 -21.06 13.97
C LYS A 126 18.40 -20.31 15.31
N SER A 127 17.26 -20.37 15.98
CA SER A 127 17.00 -19.80 17.31
C SER A 127 16.80 -20.93 18.33
N SER A 128 16.71 -20.58 19.60
CA SER A 128 16.36 -21.54 20.69
C SER A 128 14.96 -22.14 20.53
N LEU A 129 14.06 -21.39 19.87
CA LEU A 129 12.72 -21.87 19.54
C LEU A 129 12.58 -22.05 18.01
N PRO A 130 11.70 -22.94 17.56
CA PRO A 130 11.38 -23.06 16.14
C PRO A 130 10.91 -21.71 15.56
N ALA A 131 11.44 -21.37 14.38
CA ALA A 131 11.14 -20.11 13.70
C ALA A 131 9.64 -19.93 13.44
N GLU A 132 8.94 -21.02 13.25
CA GLU A 132 7.52 -21.10 12.97
C GLU A 132 6.67 -20.56 14.13
N TRP A 133 6.99 -20.94 15.37
CA TRP A 133 6.31 -20.42 16.55
C TRP A 133 6.57 -18.93 16.75
N LEU A 134 7.80 -18.49 16.50
CA LEU A 134 8.15 -17.07 16.56
C LEU A 134 7.41 -16.26 15.49
N GLY A 135 7.25 -16.80 14.26
CA GLY A 135 6.49 -16.16 13.19
C GLY A 135 5.01 -16.04 13.51
N ILE A 136 4.39 -17.10 14.03
CA ILE A 136 2.98 -17.05 14.47
C ILE A 136 2.81 -16.07 15.63
N GLY A 137 3.68 -16.12 16.63
CA GLY A 137 3.67 -15.21 17.78
C GLY A 137 3.85 -13.75 17.37
N LEU A 138 4.70 -13.48 16.38
CA LEU A 138 4.89 -12.14 15.81
C LEU A 138 3.60 -11.60 15.21
N VAL A 139 2.93 -12.37 14.35
CA VAL A 139 1.67 -11.93 13.72
C VAL A 139 0.57 -11.75 14.76
N ILE A 140 0.45 -12.66 15.75
CA ILE A 140 -0.49 -12.51 16.87
C ILE A 140 -0.20 -11.22 17.63
N SER A 141 1.07 -10.90 17.91
CA SER A 141 1.47 -9.66 18.58
C SER A 141 1.01 -8.42 17.80
N PHE A 142 1.12 -8.41 16.46
CA PHE A 142 0.58 -7.33 15.64
C PHE A 142 -0.94 -7.19 15.79
N PHE A 143 -1.68 -8.29 15.76
CA PHE A 143 -3.12 -8.25 16.00
C PHE A 143 -3.47 -7.74 17.39
N LEU A 144 -2.76 -8.15 18.43
CA LEU A 144 -2.99 -7.67 19.80
C LEU A 144 -2.74 -6.17 19.95
N ILE A 145 -1.78 -5.59 19.25
CA ILE A 145 -1.46 -4.16 19.34
C ILE A 145 -2.43 -3.30 18.50
N TRP A 146 -2.70 -3.69 17.25
CA TRP A 146 -3.38 -2.86 16.25
C TRP A 146 -4.77 -3.35 15.85
N ASN A 147 -5.38 -4.28 16.61
CA ASN A 147 -6.76 -4.68 16.35
C ASN A 147 -7.75 -3.54 16.63
N ASP A 148 -8.87 -3.55 15.88
CA ASP A 148 -9.99 -2.64 16.07
C ASP A 148 -10.90 -3.11 17.23
N TYR A 149 -10.64 -2.60 18.43
CA TYR A 149 -11.34 -2.99 19.67
C TYR A 149 -12.62 -2.16 19.92
N GLU A 150 -13.56 -2.12 18.97
CA GLU A 150 -14.75 -1.24 19.02
C GLU A 150 -15.61 -1.36 20.30
N LYS A 151 -15.63 -2.51 20.98
CA LYS A 151 -16.54 -2.78 22.12
C LYS A 151 -15.86 -3.26 23.39
N ALA A 152 -14.54 -3.34 23.45
CA ALA A 152 -13.83 -3.84 24.63
C ALA A 152 -13.68 -2.76 25.69
N LYS A 153 -13.67 -3.17 26.97
CA LYS A 153 -13.39 -2.24 28.09
C LYS A 153 -11.93 -1.75 28.01
N GLY A 154 -11.70 -0.48 28.35
CA GLY A 154 -10.39 0.16 28.20
C GLY A 154 -9.22 -0.59 28.82
N TYR A 155 -9.38 -1.11 30.07
CA TYR A 155 -8.32 -1.88 30.74
C TYR A 155 -7.96 -3.17 30.00
N LEU A 156 -8.94 -3.86 29.37
CA LEU A 156 -8.68 -5.05 28.59
C LEU A 156 -7.87 -4.71 27.31
N ILE A 157 -8.18 -3.59 26.67
CA ILE A 157 -7.45 -3.12 25.49
C ILE A 157 -6.00 -2.84 25.83
N TYR A 158 -5.76 -2.13 26.95
CA TYR A 158 -4.38 -1.86 27.40
C TYR A 158 -3.63 -3.14 27.77
N GLY A 159 -4.30 -4.10 28.43
CA GLY A 159 -3.72 -5.41 28.75
C GLY A 159 -3.33 -6.20 27.49
N LEU A 160 -4.23 -6.29 26.49
CA LEU A 160 -3.95 -6.99 25.22
C LEU A 160 -2.82 -6.34 24.44
N ARG A 161 -2.78 -4.99 24.39
CA ARG A 161 -1.68 -4.26 23.75
C ARG A 161 -0.36 -4.47 24.48
N ALA A 162 -0.36 -4.49 25.81
CA ALA A 162 0.84 -4.75 26.61
C ALA A 162 1.39 -6.16 26.35
N ILE A 163 0.52 -7.17 26.26
CA ILE A 163 0.90 -8.54 25.88
C ILE A 163 1.50 -8.56 24.47
N GLY A 164 0.89 -7.87 23.51
CA GLY A 164 1.42 -7.76 22.15
C GLY A 164 2.80 -7.11 22.11
N ILE A 165 3.02 -6.02 22.86
CA ILE A 165 4.32 -5.36 22.97
C ILE A 165 5.35 -6.28 23.62
N ALA A 166 4.99 -6.97 24.70
CA ALA A 166 5.85 -7.97 25.34
C ALA A 166 6.25 -9.08 24.37
N GLY A 167 5.33 -9.54 23.52
CA GLY A 167 5.60 -10.49 22.45
C GLY A 167 6.62 -9.98 21.42
N LEU A 168 6.56 -8.72 21.02
CA LEU A 168 7.56 -8.10 20.13
C LEU A 168 8.94 -8.00 20.81
N VAL A 169 8.98 -7.59 22.07
CA VAL A 169 10.24 -7.52 22.84
C VAL A 169 10.84 -8.92 22.97
N TRP A 170 10.00 -9.90 23.28
CA TRP A 170 10.46 -11.31 23.37
C TRP A 170 10.98 -11.85 22.03
N PHE A 171 10.34 -11.50 20.90
CA PHE A 171 10.84 -11.81 19.57
C PHE A 171 12.24 -11.22 19.35
N CYS A 172 12.48 -9.96 19.71
CA CYS A 172 13.80 -9.34 19.61
C CYS A 172 14.87 -10.08 20.42
N TYR A 173 14.51 -10.54 21.61
CA TYR A 173 15.41 -11.31 22.49
C TYR A 173 15.77 -12.69 21.90
N GLN A 174 14.79 -13.37 21.31
CA GLN A 174 14.99 -14.70 20.71
C GLN A 174 15.61 -14.64 19.30
N TYR A 175 15.64 -13.48 18.68
CA TYR A 175 16.06 -13.32 17.30
C TYR A 175 17.56 -13.60 17.13
N LYS A 176 17.89 -14.43 16.12
CA LYS A 176 19.24 -14.65 15.62
C LYS A 176 19.20 -14.65 14.09
N ALA A 177 20.02 -13.79 13.47
CA ALA A 177 20.13 -13.77 12.02
C ALA A 177 20.84 -15.02 11.47
N LYS A 178 20.59 -15.37 10.21
CA LYS A 178 21.27 -16.47 9.49
C LYS A 178 22.81 -16.32 9.51
N GLY A 179 23.32 -15.10 9.60
CA GLY A 179 24.75 -14.78 9.69
C GLY A 179 25.29 -14.58 11.12
N GLY A 180 24.52 -14.93 12.16
CA GLY A 180 24.95 -14.81 13.58
C GLY A 180 24.80 -13.41 14.19
N GLY A 181 24.18 -12.45 13.49
CA GLY A 181 23.89 -11.10 14.00
C GLY A 181 22.61 -11.02 14.83
N GLY A 182 22.47 -9.92 15.60
CA GLY A 182 21.26 -9.58 16.33
C GLY A 182 20.20 -8.90 15.46
N PHE A 183 19.10 -8.49 16.09
CA PHE A 183 18.00 -7.76 15.45
C PHE A 183 18.49 -6.48 14.77
N ASN A 184 18.06 -6.24 13.53
CA ASN A 184 18.59 -5.18 12.68
C ASN A 184 17.50 -4.18 12.27
N PHE A 185 17.75 -2.90 12.49
CA PHE A 185 16.85 -1.81 12.11
C PHE A 185 17.20 -1.17 10.75
N LYS A 186 18.18 -1.69 10.02
CA LYS A 186 18.66 -1.11 8.76
C LYS A 186 17.79 -1.44 7.54
N SER A 187 16.97 -2.47 7.63
CA SER A 187 16.05 -2.91 6.57
C SER A 187 14.61 -2.63 6.93
N TRP A 188 13.88 -2.01 6.01
CA TRP A 188 12.51 -1.59 6.25
C TRP A 188 11.45 -2.61 5.79
N GLY A 189 11.78 -3.50 4.86
CA GLY A 189 10.84 -4.41 4.23
C GLY A 189 9.71 -3.71 3.47
N LEU A 190 8.77 -4.49 2.95
CA LEU A 190 7.66 -3.98 2.15
C LEU A 190 6.79 -2.98 2.93
N LEU A 191 6.38 -3.32 4.16
CA LEU A 191 5.52 -2.44 4.95
C LEU A 191 6.25 -1.18 5.43
N GLY A 192 7.54 -1.26 5.75
CA GLY A 192 8.32 -0.09 6.14
C GLY A 192 8.54 0.88 4.98
N VAL A 193 8.76 0.36 3.76
CA VAL A 193 8.80 1.18 2.54
C VAL A 193 7.46 1.88 2.31
N LEU A 194 6.33 1.16 2.53
CA LEU A 194 4.99 1.76 2.50
C LEU A 194 4.85 2.86 3.55
N GLY A 195 5.36 2.65 4.78
CA GLY A 195 5.31 3.61 5.86
C GLY A 195 6.04 4.92 5.52
N TRP A 196 7.28 4.84 5.04
CA TRP A 196 8.05 6.01 4.60
C TRP A 196 7.39 6.75 3.43
N SER A 197 6.94 6.00 2.41
CA SER A 197 6.28 6.58 1.25
C SER A 197 4.95 7.23 1.61
N TYR A 198 4.20 6.64 2.56
CA TYR A 198 2.97 7.21 3.10
C TYR A 198 3.23 8.53 3.83
N LEU A 199 4.25 8.56 4.71
CA LEU A 199 4.62 9.76 5.45
C LEU A 199 4.94 10.93 4.50
N LEU A 200 5.85 10.69 3.55
CA LEU A 200 6.27 11.72 2.59
C LEU A 200 5.08 12.19 1.73
N CYS A 201 4.28 11.25 1.23
CA CYS A 201 3.11 11.57 0.45
C CYS A 201 2.08 12.38 1.25
N ALA A 202 1.76 11.96 2.49
CA ALA A 202 0.79 12.64 3.34
C ALA A 202 1.26 14.06 3.71
N VAL A 203 2.53 14.24 4.05
CA VAL A 203 3.13 15.55 4.33
C VAL A 203 2.97 16.47 3.12
N VAL A 204 3.38 16.01 1.92
CA VAL A 204 3.26 16.81 0.71
C VAL A 204 1.80 17.19 0.43
N ILE A 205 0.84 16.25 0.54
CA ILE A 205 -0.57 16.54 0.28
C ILE A 205 -1.19 17.48 1.33
N LEU A 206 -0.75 17.43 2.58
CA LEU A 206 -1.15 18.40 3.61
C LEU A 206 -0.74 19.82 3.22
N PHE A 207 0.45 20.00 2.64
CA PHE A 207 0.91 21.32 2.17
C PHE A 207 0.25 21.75 0.86
N THR A 208 0.04 20.87 -0.09
CA THR A 208 -0.56 21.20 -1.40
C THR A 208 -2.07 21.43 -1.33
N ARG A 209 -2.74 21.01 -0.24
CA ARG A 209 -4.18 21.21 0.01
C ARG A 209 -5.06 20.85 -1.19
N LEU A 210 -4.80 19.73 -1.85
CA LEU A 210 -5.50 19.25 -3.06
C LEU A 210 -5.41 20.22 -4.25
N ASN A 211 -4.47 21.14 -4.25
CA ASN A 211 -4.20 21.95 -5.43
C ASN A 211 -3.53 21.09 -6.50
N LEU A 212 -4.19 20.97 -7.66
CA LEU A 212 -3.71 20.09 -8.73
C LEU A 212 -2.33 20.54 -9.24
N LEU A 213 -2.11 21.85 -9.43
CA LEU A 213 -0.83 22.36 -9.92
C LEU A 213 0.30 22.06 -8.93
N LEU A 214 0.08 22.30 -7.64
CA LEU A 214 1.07 22.00 -6.61
C LEU A 214 1.32 20.49 -6.51
N SER A 215 0.30 19.65 -6.67
CA SER A 215 0.45 18.21 -6.67
C SER A 215 1.23 17.70 -7.90
N LEU A 216 1.02 18.32 -9.07
CA LEU A 216 1.80 18.05 -10.29
C LEU A 216 3.27 18.44 -10.10
N VAL A 217 3.54 19.64 -9.57
CA VAL A 217 4.90 20.10 -9.27
C VAL A 217 5.59 19.17 -8.25
N ALA A 218 4.88 18.78 -7.19
CA ALA A 218 5.42 17.88 -6.18
C ALA A 218 5.74 16.49 -6.77
N ALA A 219 4.88 15.94 -7.62
CA ALA A 219 5.13 14.69 -8.31
C ALA A 219 6.34 14.81 -9.27
N ALA A 220 6.43 15.89 -10.03
CA ALA A 220 7.56 16.15 -10.93
C ALA A 220 8.90 16.28 -10.17
N LEU A 221 8.90 17.00 -9.04
CA LEU A 221 10.08 17.12 -8.16
C LEU A 221 10.46 15.76 -7.57
N ALA A 222 9.49 14.96 -7.13
CA ALA A 222 9.76 13.63 -6.61
C ALA A 222 10.36 12.71 -7.68
N ILE A 223 9.88 12.77 -8.92
CA ILE A 223 10.44 12.03 -10.05
C ILE A 223 11.88 12.49 -10.32
N ALA A 224 12.12 13.81 -10.37
CA ALA A 224 13.45 14.36 -10.57
C ALA A 224 14.42 13.89 -9.48
N LEU A 225 14.03 13.99 -8.20
CA LEU A 225 14.84 13.52 -7.07
C LEU A 225 15.09 12.01 -7.12
N ALA A 226 14.08 11.22 -7.51
CA ALA A 226 14.19 9.75 -7.63
C ALA A 226 15.12 9.31 -8.78
N THR A 227 15.32 10.15 -9.80
CA THR A 227 16.22 9.85 -10.94
C THR A 227 17.66 10.26 -10.66
N LEU A 228 17.91 11.22 -9.77
CA LEU A 228 19.26 11.72 -9.43
C LEU A 228 20.29 10.63 -9.07
N PRO A 229 19.95 9.57 -8.29
CA PRO A 229 20.90 8.51 -7.98
C PRO A 229 21.47 7.81 -9.22
N ASN A 230 20.65 7.71 -10.27
CA ASN A 230 21.01 7.04 -11.52
C ASN A 230 21.86 7.92 -12.48
N THR A 231 21.89 9.25 -12.26
CA THR A 231 22.68 10.19 -13.08
C THR A 231 24.14 10.31 -12.64
N GLY A 232 24.51 9.73 -11.50
CA GLY A 232 25.85 9.86 -10.93
C GLY A 232 26.12 11.19 -10.18
N LEU A 233 25.23 12.18 -10.27
CA LEU A 233 25.37 13.49 -9.61
C LEU A 233 25.48 13.37 -8.09
N ILE A 234 24.76 12.43 -7.47
CA ILE A 234 24.84 12.20 -6.01
C ILE A 234 26.24 11.80 -5.57
N LYS A 235 26.96 11.01 -6.38
CA LYS A 235 28.33 10.63 -6.11
C LYS A 235 29.26 11.85 -6.19
N GLN A 236 29.03 12.73 -7.15
CA GLN A 236 29.80 13.94 -7.38
C GLN A 236 29.68 14.94 -6.22
N PHE A 237 28.50 15.08 -5.62
CA PHE A 237 28.23 16.01 -4.52
C PHE A 237 28.34 15.38 -3.12
N HIS A 238 28.88 14.16 -2.99
CA HIS A 238 29.06 13.43 -1.71
C HIS A 238 27.77 13.30 -0.87
N LEU A 239 26.58 13.44 -1.50
CA LEU A 239 25.26 13.32 -0.86
C LEU A 239 24.87 11.87 -0.55
N HIS A 240 25.83 10.96 -0.64
CA HIS A 240 25.63 9.52 -0.53
C HIS A 240 24.97 9.07 0.79
N GLN A 241 25.29 9.74 1.88
CA GLN A 241 24.74 9.38 3.21
C GLN A 241 23.26 9.74 3.36
N TRP A 242 22.79 10.81 2.72
CA TRP A 242 21.41 11.28 2.81
C TRP A 242 20.46 10.50 1.91
N ALA A 243 20.94 9.98 0.78
CA ALA A 243 20.14 9.18 -0.16
C ALA A 243 19.67 7.84 0.44
N TYR A 244 20.34 7.34 1.48
CA TYR A 244 19.97 6.10 2.15
C TYR A 244 18.91 6.28 3.25
N LEU A 245 18.62 7.49 3.70
CA LEU A 245 17.57 7.76 4.68
C LEU A 245 16.17 7.40 4.14
N VAL A 246 15.97 7.56 2.81
CA VAL A 246 14.69 7.23 2.17
C VAL A 246 14.86 5.95 1.35
N PRO A 247 14.08 4.89 1.61
CA PRO A 247 14.17 3.63 0.88
C PRO A 247 14.12 3.81 -0.64
N GLY A 248 15.04 3.15 -1.36
CA GLY A 248 15.11 3.20 -2.82
C GLY A 248 15.46 4.57 -3.41
N GLY A 249 16.20 5.43 -2.66
CA GLY A 249 16.59 6.76 -3.14
C GLY A 249 15.41 7.69 -3.46
N GLY A 250 14.23 7.43 -2.85
CA GLY A 250 13.02 8.25 -3.05
C GLY A 250 12.07 7.75 -4.16
N VAL A 251 12.46 6.75 -4.96
CA VAL A 251 11.60 6.25 -6.06
C VAL A 251 10.26 5.70 -5.56
N HIS A 252 10.27 5.05 -4.39
CA HIS A 252 9.05 4.53 -3.78
C HIS A 252 8.08 5.67 -3.38
N ALA A 253 8.61 6.76 -2.82
CA ALA A 253 7.82 7.96 -2.53
C ALA A 253 7.31 8.64 -3.80
N ALA A 254 8.08 8.62 -4.89
CA ALA A 254 7.66 9.15 -6.18
C ALA A 254 6.43 8.39 -6.73
N PHE A 255 6.38 7.06 -6.64
CA PHE A 255 5.17 6.29 -7.00
C PHE A 255 3.94 6.72 -6.19
N ALA A 256 4.11 6.91 -4.87
CA ALA A 256 3.02 7.38 -4.01
C ALA A 256 2.57 8.80 -4.39
N LEU A 257 3.50 9.72 -4.70
CA LEU A 257 3.17 11.09 -5.10
C LEU A 257 2.52 11.17 -6.49
N VAL A 258 2.95 10.35 -7.45
CA VAL A 258 2.26 10.23 -8.75
C VAL A 258 0.86 9.66 -8.56
N GLY A 259 0.69 8.67 -7.69
CA GLY A 259 -0.63 8.18 -7.29
C GLY A 259 -1.49 9.27 -6.63
N ALA A 260 -0.92 10.08 -5.73
CA ALA A 260 -1.64 11.16 -5.08
C ALA A 260 -2.07 12.24 -6.07
N MET A 261 -1.22 12.61 -7.01
CA MET A 261 -1.55 13.51 -8.12
C MET A 261 -2.73 12.96 -8.93
N ALA A 262 -2.71 11.65 -9.27
CA ALA A 262 -3.84 11.00 -9.92
C ALA A 262 -5.11 11.03 -9.06
N GLY A 263 -4.99 10.81 -7.74
CA GLY A 263 -6.11 10.94 -6.80
C GLY A 263 -6.73 12.34 -6.77
N VAL A 264 -5.90 13.40 -6.77
CA VAL A 264 -6.35 14.80 -6.85
C VAL A 264 -7.02 15.08 -8.20
N LEU A 265 -6.47 14.56 -9.31
CA LEU A 265 -7.05 14.68 -10.64
C LEU A 265 -8.46 14.07 -10.69
N ILE A 266 -8.60 12.85 -10.16
CA ILE A 266 -9.89 12.14 -10.13
C ILE A 266 -10.87 12.85 -9.20
N HIS A 267 -10.42 13.34 -8.05
CA HIS A 267 -11.27 14.11 -7.14
C HIS A 267 -11.85 15.35 -7.82
N ARG A 268 -11.07 16.01 -8.69
CA ARG A 268 -11.48 17.23 -9.38
C ARG A 268 -12.35 16.99 -10.62
N PHE A 269 -12.10 15.90 -11.38
CA PHE A 269 -12.71 15.64 -12.68
C PHE A 269 -13.46 14.30 -12.76
N GLY A 270 -13.61 13.58 -11.65
CA GLY A 270 -14.14 12.21 -11.59
C GLY A 270 -15.67 12.10 -11.69
N GLU A 271 -16.39 13.13 -12.11
CA GLU A 271 -17.81 13.04 -12.39
C GLU A 271 -18.08 12.17 -13.61
N LYS A 272 -19.08 11.28 -13.52
CA LYS A 272 -19.43 10.34 -14.61
C LYS A 272 -19.68 11.07 -15.94
N ALA A 273 -20.32 12.23 -15.90
CA ALA A 273 -20.65 13.03 -17.09
C ALA A 273 -19.40 13.60 -17.79
N SER A 274 -18.32 13.84 -17.06
CA SER A 274 -17.08 14.41 -17.59
C SER A 274 -16.02 13.36 -17.92
N PHE A 275 -16.25 12.07 -17.59
CA PHE A 275 -15.25 11.02 -17.76
C PHE A 275 -14.71 10.95 -19.19
N ASN A 276 -15.58 10.75 -20.19
CA ASN A 276 -15.14 10.59 -21.59
C ASN A 276 -14.50 11.85 -22.17
N LYS A 277 -14.94 13.04 -21.71
CA LYS A 277 -14.48 14.32 -22.25
C LYS A 277 -13.20 14.84 -21.59
N THR A 278 -13.00 14.55 -20.32
CA THR A 278 -11.93 15.19 -19.54
C THR A 278 -11.02 14.16 -18.85
N LEU A 279 -11.56 13.28 -18.01
CA LEU A 279 -10.74 12.40 -17.19
C LEU A 279 -10.05 11.30 -18.01
N LEU A 280 -10.77 10.66 -18.94
CA LEU A 280 -10.22 9.61 -19.79
C LEU A 280 -9.02 10.11 -20.63
N PRO A 281 -9.13 11.21 -21.41
CA PRO A 281 -7.99 11.70 -22.17
C PRO A 281 -6.82 12.14 -21.28
N MET A 282 -7.08 12.68 -20.07
CA MET A 282 -6.02 13.02 -19.12
C MET A 282 -5.27 11.78 -18.62
N LEU A 283 -5.98 10.74 -18.18
CA LEU A 283 -5.36 9.51 -17.71
C LEU A 283 -4.60 8.77 -18.82
N LEU A 284 -5.18 8.70 -20.02
CA LEU A 284 -4.50 8.12 -21.19
C LEU A 284 -3.31 8.97 -21.61
N GLY A 285 -3.42 10.31 -21.59
CA GLY A 285 -2.32 11.23 -21.86
C GLY A 285 -1.16 11.03 -20.89
N LEU A 286 -1.44 10.85 -19.58
CA LEU A 286 -0.43 10.52 -18.57
C LEU A 286 0.20 9.15 -18.81
N ALA A 287 -0.57 8.15 -19.23
CA ALA A 287 -0.05 6.83 -19.59
C ALA A 287 0.90 6.91 -20.79
N VAL A 288 0.49 7.62 -21.86
CA VAL A 288 1.32 7.83 -23.05
C VAL A 288 2.58 8.64 -22.71
N ALA A 289 2.46 9.71 -21.93
CA ALA A 289 3.61 10.50 -21.49
C ALA A 289 4.60 9.67 -20.69
N ALA A 290 4.11 8.79 -19.79
CA ALA A 290 4.95 7.86 -19.04
C ALA A 290 5.61 6.83 -19.96
N LEU A 291 4.91 6.28 -20.96
CA LEU A 291 5.50 5.35 -21.95
C LEU A 291 6.59 6.04 -22.77
N LEU A 292 6.38 7.26 -23.24
CA LEU A 292 7.37 8.04 -23.97
C LEU A 292 8.60 8.34 -23.09
N ALA A 293 8.37 8.70 -21.82
CA ALA A 293 9.45 8.89 -20.86
C ALA A 293 10.22 7.59 -20.58
N ALA A 294 9.52 6.44 -20.48
CA ALA A 294 10.15 5.13 -20.34
C ALA A 294 11.00 4.78 -21.58
N TYR A 295 10.46 5.02 -22.77
CA TYR A 295 11.18 4.80 -24.03
C TYR A 295 12.44 5.64 -24.11
N TRP A 296 12.35 6.95 -23.79
CA TRP A 296 13.51 7.84 -23.77
C TRP A 296 14.54 7.44 -22.70
N ALA A 297 14.08 7.12 -21.48
CA ALA A 297 14.95 6.69 -20.39
C ALA A 297 15.68 5.37 -20.71
N ARG A 298 15.08 4.49 -21.55
CA ARG A 298 15.67 3.24 -21.96
C ARG A 298 16.99 3.38 -22.73
N HIS A 299 17.21 4.49 -23.39
CA HIS A 299 18.49 4.77 -24.06
C HIS A 299 19.66 4.92 -23.09
N GLN A 300 19.37 5.24 -21.80
CA GLN A 300 20.41 5.47 -20.79
C GLN A 300 20.40 4.41 -19.68
N TRP A 301 19.24 3.85 -19.34
CA TRP A 301 19.07 2.94 -18.20
C TRP A 301 18.27 1.70 -18.60
N ILE A 302 18.77 0.55 -18.19
CA ILE A 302 18.04 -0.73 -18.31
C ILE A 302 16.77 -0.72 -17.45
N ILE A 303 15.82 -1.63 -17.72
CA ILE A 303 14.67 -1.84 -16.82
C ILE A 303 15.17 -2.65 -15.62
N SER A 304 15.18 -2.06 -14.44
CA SER A 304 15.60 -2.75 -13.23
C SER A 304 14.93 -2.19 -11.98
N ARG A 305 14.15 -3.03 -11.31
CA ARG A 305 13.57 -2.73 -9.99
C ARG A 305 14.65 -2.63 -8.91
N THR A 306 15.63 -3.53 -8.95
CA THR A 306 16.70 -3.59 -7.93
C THR A 306 17.61 -2.37 -7.95
N ALA A 307 17.81 -1.77 -9.13
CA ALA A 307 18.53 -0.52 -9.30
C ALA A 307 17.65 0.72 -9.25
N ALA A 308 16.32 0.53 -9.09
CA ALA A 308 15.33 1.63 -9.06
C ALA A 308 15.47 2.60 -10.24
N THR A 309 15.61 2.05 -11.47
CA THR A 309 15.90 2.85 -12.66
C THR A 309 14.72 3.71 -13.10
N PRO A 310 14.97 4.88 -13.73
CA PRO A 310 13.91 5.72 -14.29
C PRO A 310 13.06 4.99 -15.33
N THR A 311 13.65 4.14 -16.16
CA THR A 311 12.94 3.33 -17.16
C THR A 311 11.89 2.43 -16.51
N TRP A 312 12.27 1.71 -15.46
CA TRP A 312 11.34 0.88 -14.69
C TRP A 312 10.23 1.72 -14.05
N PHE A 313 10.57 2.87 -13.47
CA PHE A 313 9.60 3.77 -12.84
C PHE A 313 8.53 4.22 -13.81
N PHE A 314 8.93 4.78 -14.95
CA PHE A 314 7.99 5.31 -15.94
C PHE A 314 7.15 4.20 -16.59
N PHE A 315 7.74 3.04 -16.86
CA PHE A 315 7.01 1.90 -17.40
C PHE A 315 5.90 1.42 -16.43
N CYS A 316 6.23 1.29 -15.14
CA CYS A 316 5.24 0.95 -14.12
C CYS A 316 4.12 2.01 -14.04
N CYS A 317 4.45 3.30 -14.04
CA CYS A 317 3.45 4.38 -14.03
C CYS A 317 2.49 4.28 -15.22
N ALA A 318 3.01 4.01 -16.43
CA ALA A 318 2.18 3.84 -17.62
C ALA A 318 1.19 2.68 -17.46
N VAL A 319 1.67 1.53 -16.99
CA VAL A 319 0.82 0.36 -16.72
C VAL A 319 -0.26 0.69 -15.68
N PHE A 320 0.09 1.43 -14.61
CA PHE A 320 -0.89 1.78 -13.56
C PHE A 320 -1.93 2.76 -14.04
N PHE A 321 -1.58 3.75 -14.83
CA PHE A 321 -2.56 4.66 -15.43
C PHE A 321 -3.52 3.91 -16.36
N LEU A 322 -3.02 3.01 -17.22
CA LEU A 322 -3.85 2.20 -18.11
C LEU A 322 -4.78 1.26 -17.31
N LEU A 323 -4.21 0.51 -16.38
CA LEU A 323 -4.96 -0.44 -15.56
C LEU A 323 -6.02 0.28 -14.70
N PHE A 324 -5.65 1.40 -14.08
CA PHE A 324 -6.60 2.19 -13.29
C PHE A 324 -7.71 2.78 -14.16
N THR A 325 -7.39 3.28 -15.35
CA THR A 325 -8.38 3.78 -16.32
C THR A 325 -9.40 2.70 -16.68
N LEU A 326 -8.92 1.47 -16.95
CA LEU A 326 -9.79 0.34 -17.25
C LEU A 326 -10.70 -0.02 -16.07
N ILE A 327 -10.15 -0.07 -14.87
CA ILE A 327 -10.91 -0.36 -13.64
C ILE A 327 -11.93 0.75 -13.39
N TYR A 328 -11.53 2.01 -13.49
CA TYR A 328 -12.41 3.15 -13.30
C TYR A 328 -13.59 3.11 -14.28
N TRP A 329 -13.31 2.88 -15.57
CA TRP A 329 -14.35 2.74 -16.56
C TRP A 329 -15.31 1.58 -16.24
N THR A 330 -14.78 0.42 -15.88
CA THR A 330 -15.59 -0.76 -15.57
C THR A 330 -16.46 -0.57 -14.33
N VAL A 331 -15.90 0.02 -13.27
CA VAL A 331 -16.57 0.13 -11.96
C VAL A 331 -17.49 1.34 -11.90
N GLU A 332 -16.95 2.53 -12.22
CA GLU A 332 -17.65 3.81 -12.00
C GLU A 332 -18.54 4.18 -13.19
N VAL A 333 -18.06 3.97 -14.42
CA VAL A 333 -18.78 4.38 -15.63
C VAL A 333 -19.77 3.30 -16.07
N ALA A 334 -19.30 2.07 -16.27
CA ALA A 334 -20.13 0.94 -16.69
C ALA A 334 -20.98 0.35 -15.54
N GLY A 335 -20.73 0.74 -14.28
CA GLY A 335 -21.51 0.30 -13.12
C GLY A 335 -21.36 -1.19 -12.76
N LYS A 336 -20.26 -1.83 -13.23
CA LYS A 336 -20.01 -3.26 -13.03
C LYS A 336 -19.19 -3.56 -11.77
N GLY A 337 -19.19 -2.70 -10.76
CA GLY A 337 -18.47 -2.89 -9.49
C GLY A 337 -18.82 -4.20 -8.78
N LYS A 338 -20.03 -4.73 -9.02
CA LYS A 338 -20.46 -6.03 -8.47
C LYS A 338 -19.54 -7.20 -8.85
N TRP A 339 -18.84 -7.14 -9.98
CA TRP A 339 -17.91 -8.19 -10.43
C TRP A 339 -16.73 -8.38 -9.47
N PHE A 340 -16.35 -7.32 -8.76
CA PHE A 340 -15.21 -7.32 -7.85
C PHE A 340 -15.58 -7.52 -6.38
N LYS A 341 -16.85 -7.85 -6.07
CA LYS A 341 -17.28 -8.00 -4.67
C LYS A 341 -16.50 -9.04 -3.89
N PHE A 342 -15.99 -10.08 -4.54
CA PHE A 342 -15.17 -11.11 -3.91
C PHE A 342 -13.82 -10.57 -3.40
N LEU A 343 -13.33 -9.46 -3.97
CA LEU A 343 -12.11 -8.77 -3.52
C LEU A 343 -12.37 -7.73 -2.43
N HIS A 344 -13.63 -7.48 -2.05
CA HIS A 344 -13.97 -6.47 -1.05
C HIS A 344 -13.21 -6.62 0.28
N PRO A 345 -12.96 -7.84 0.84
CA PRO A 345 -12.17 -7.99 2.05
C PRO A 345 -10.74 -7.48 1.89
N ALA A 346 -10.12 -7.74 0.74
CA ALA A 346 -8.79 -7.23 0.39
C ALA A 346 -8.75 -5.70 0.33
N ALA A 347 -9.83 -5.06 -0.11
CA ALA A 347 -9.96 -3.61 -0.14
C ALA A 347 -10.11 -2.99 1.26
N VAL A 348 -10.91 -3.61 2.13
CA VAL A 348 -11.26 -3.04 3.44
C VAL A 348 -10.21 -3.35 4.52
N ALA A 349 -9.61 -4.53 4.47
CA ALA A 349 -8.66 -5.01 5.48
C ALA A 349 -7.38 -5.57 4.83
N SER A 350 -6.78 -4.78 3.93
CA SER A 350 -5.60 -5.18 3.17
C SER A 350 -4.47 -5.70 4.05
N LEU A 351 -4.21 -5.03 5.17
CA LEU A 351 -3.14 -5.41 6.09
C LEU A 351 -3.44 -6.75 6.80
N THR A 352 -4.71 -6.97 7.18
CA THR A 352 -5.15 -8.26 7.75
C THR A 352 -4.93 -9.40 6.76
N CYS A 353 -5.38 -9.23 5.52
CA CYS A 353 -5.19 -10.25 4.48
C CYS A 353 -3.70 -10.49 4.18
N TYR A 354 -2.86 -9.45 4.23
CA TYR A 354 -1.41 -9.55 4.02
C TYR A 354 -0.71 -10.39 5.10
N MET A 355 -1.23 -10.41 6.34
CA MET A 355 -0.65 -11.20 7.43
C MET A 355 -0.99 -12.69 7.39
N ILE A 356 -2.05 -13.09 6.69
CA ILE A 356 -2.53 -14.47 6.68
C ILE A 356 -1.50 -15.45 6.09
N PRO A 357 -0.80 -15.18 4.97
CA PRO A 357 0.23 -16.06 4.44
C PRO A 357 1.35 -16.37 5.43
N TYR A 358 1.75 -15.40 6.27
CA TYR A 358 2.77 -15.62 7.28
C TYR A 358 2.32 -16.68 8.31
N ILE A 359 1.04 -16.65 8.72
CA ILE A 359 0.49 -17.70 9.60
C ILE A 359 0.42 -19.03 8.84
N TRP A 360 -0.08 -19.01 7.62
CA TRP A 360 -0.29 -20.21 6.81
C TRP A 360 0.99 -21.00 6.56
N VAL A 361 2.05 -20.33 6.11
CA VAL A 361 3.35 -20.98 5.85
C VAL A 361 3.95 -21.58 7.14
N ASN A 362 3.82 -20.90 8.27
CA ASN A 362 4.30 -21.41 9.55
C ASN A 362 3.50 -22.62 10.04
N VAL A 363 2.18 -22.61 9.88
CA VAL A 363 1.33 -23.78 10.22
C VAL A 363 1.68 -24.97 9.32
N GLN A 364 1.90 -24.77 8.03
CA GLN A 364 2.34 -25.83 7.12
C GLN A 364 3.69 -26.44 7.57
N ALA A 365 4.64 -25.59 7.94
CA ALA A 365 5.95 -26.07 8.41
C ALA A 365 5.85 -26.86 9.72
N LEU A 366 5.04 -26.41 10.69
CA LEU A 366 4.80 -27.11 11.95
C LEU A 366 4.10 -28.46 11.77
N THR A 367 3.10 -28.50 10.89
CA THR A 367 2.33 -29.73 10.62
C THR A 367 3.04 -30.67 9.64
N LYS A 368 4.17 -30.22 9.07
CA LYS A 368 4.90 -30.91 7.98
C LYS A 368 3.99 -31.24 6.79
N TRP A 369 2.89 -30.47 6.65
CA TRP A 369 1.96 -30.63 5.56
C TRP A 369 2.49 -29.93 4.31
N GLY A 370 2.59 -30.67 3.22
CA GLY A 370 3.06 -30.15 1.95
C GLY A 370 2.08 -30.44 0.82
N TYR A 371 2.14 -29.65 -0.22
CA TYR A 371 1.37 -29.90 -1.42
C TYR A 371 1.95 -31.08 -2.21
N PRO A 372 1.11 -31.85 -2.95
CA PRO A 372 1.58 -32.86 -3.89
C PRO A 372 2.60 -32.26 -4.88
N LYS A 373 3.59 -33.06 -5.30
CA LYS A 373 4.66 -32.59 -6.20
C LYS A 373 4.11 -31.90 -7.47
N MET A 374 3.02 -32.44 -8.02
CA MET A 374 2.36 -31.90 -9.20
C MET A 374 1.88 -30.45 -9.04
N LEU A 375 1.50 -30.04 -7.82
CA LEU A 375 1.05 -28.67 -7.49
C LEU A 375 2.20 -27.74 -7.09
N ASN A 376 3.45 -28.19 -7.13
CA ASN A 376 4.63 -27.39 -6.77
C ASN A 376 5.44 -26.91 -7.99
N GLU A 377 5.00 -27.24 -9.20
CA GLU A 377 5.74 -26.95 -10.44
C GLU A 377 4.81 -26.48 -11.54
N GLY A 378 5.31 -25.61 -12.44
CA GLY A 378 4.64 -25.17 -13.64
C GLY A 378 3.26 -24.53 -13.45
N TRP A 379 2.38 -24.73 -14.44
CA TRP A 379 1.02 -24.17 -14.43
C TRP A 379 0.11 -24.67 -13.30
N PRO A 380 0.11 -25.96 -12.90
CA PRO A 380 -0.65 -26.41 -11.74
C PRO A 380 -0.22 -25.71 -10.44
N GLY A 381 1.08 -25.44 -10.30
CA GLY A 381 1.59 -24.65 -9.16
C GLY A 381 1.08 -23.22 -9.16
N LEU A 382 1.02 -22.56 -10.32
CA LEU A 382 0.45 -21.21 -10.42
C LEU A 382 -1.04 -21.18 -10.09
N LEU A 383 -1.80 -22.16 -10.55
CA LEU A 383 -3.21 -22.29 -10.22
C LEU A 383 -3.40 -22.47 -8.70
N ARG A 384 -2.58 -23.33 -8.07
CA ARG A 384 -2.52 -23.46 -6.61
C ARG A 384 -2.29 -22.10 -5.94
N SER A 385 -1.28 -21.35 -6.38
CA SER A 385 -0.95 -20.05 -5.79
C SER A 385 -2.10 -19.05 -5.92
N LEU A 386 -2.83 -19.07 -7.01
CA LEU A 386 -4.03 -18.25 -7.18
C LEU A 386 -5.14 -18.67 -6.19
N VAL A 387 -5.40 -19.98 -6.06
CA VAL A 387 -6.40 -20.51 -5.13
C VAL A 387 -6.04 -20.17 -3.68
N VAL A 388 -4.77 -20.35 -3.29
CA VAL A 388 -4.28 -19.98 -1.94
C VAL A 388 -4.46 -18.48 -1.68
N SER A 389 -4.18 -17.64 -2.65
CA SER A 389 -4.35 -16.19 -2.53
C SER A 389 -5.82 -15.79 -2.32
N LEU A 390 -6.72 -16.40 -3.07
CA LEU A 390 -8.16 -16.22 -2.90
C LEU A 390 -8.65 -16.77 -1.56
N ALA A 391 -8.11 -17.90 -1.12
CA ALA A 391 -8.41 -18.47 0.21
C ALA A 391 -7.95 -17.52 1.33
N CYS A 392 -6.78 -16.89 1.21
CA CYS A 392 -6.31 -15.87 2.16
C CYS A 392 -7.29 -14.67 2.23
N ILE A 393 -7.81 -14.21 1.09
CA ILE A 393 -8.84 -13.15 1.07
C ILE A 393 -10.13 -13.64 1.74
N GLY A 394 -10.52 -14.90 1.51
CA GLY A 394 -11.68 -15.52 2.16
C GLY A 394 -11.53 -15.62 3.68
N VAL A 395 -10.36 -16.03 4.18
CA VAL A 395 -10.05 -16.02 5.61
C VAL A 395 -10.08 -14.59 6.15
N GLY A 396 -9.54 -13.61 5.41
CA GLY A 396 -9.64 -12.19 5.75
C GLY A 396 -11.09 -11.74 5.92
N TRP A 397 -12.00 -12.20 5.07
CA TRP A 397 -13.42 -11.92 5.20
C TRP A 397 -14.03 -12.50 6.50
N ILE A 398 -13.66 -13.73 6.86
CA ILE A 398 -14.09 -14.35 8.13
C ILE A 398 -13.57 -13.53 9.31
N LEU A 399 -12.28 -13.15 9.31
CA LEU A 399 -11.68 -12.33 10.36
C LEU A 399 -12.38 -10.98 10.52
N ILE A 400 -12.76 -10.32 9.43
CA ILE A 400 -13.54 -9.08 9.47
C ILE A 400 -14.90 -9.30 10.15
N LYS A 401 -15.58 -10.41 9.84
CA LYS A 401 -16.88 -10.74 10.46
C LYS A 401 -16.78 -10.96 11.98
N VAL A 402 -15.71 -11.59 12.45
CA VAL A 402 -15.46 -11.78 13.89
C VAL A 402 -14.76 -10.58 14.53
N LYS A 403 -14.66 -9.43 13.81
CA LYS A 403 -14.08 -8.16 14.28
C LYS A 403 -12.59 -8.23 14.61
N VAL A 404 -11.88 -9.15 13.99
CA VAL A 404 -10.42 -9.25 14.05
C VAL A 404 -9.86 -8.62 12.79
N ARG A 405 -9.47 -7.35 12.87
CA ARG A 405 -8.84 -6.65 11.75
C ARG A 405 -7.80 -5.65 12.24
N LEU A 406 -6.68 -5.60 11.54
CA LEU A 406 -5.65 -4.58 11.77
C LEU A 406 -6.14 -3.22 11.27
N LYS A 407 -6.20 -2.23 12.18
CA LYS A 407 -6.59 -0.85 11.90
C LYS A 407 -5.49 0.10 12.41
N ILE A 408 -4.84 0.76 11.48
CA ILE A 408 -3.74 1.68 11.73
C ILE A 408 -4.07 3.08 11.20
#